data_8be3e52dd8686ce3ec4e09a88718a9f6
#
_entry.id   8be3e52dd8686ce3ec4e09a88718a9f6
#
_cell.length_a   1.000
_cell.length_b   1.000
_cell.length_c   1.000
_cell.angle_alpha   90.00
_cell.angle_beta   90.00
_cell.angle_gamma   90.00
#
_symmetry.space_group_name_H-M   'P 1'
#
loop_
_entity.id
_entity.type
_entity.pdbx_description
1 polymer ?
#
loop_
_entity_poly.entity_id
_entity_poly.type
_entity_poly.pdbx_seq_one_letter_code
_entity_poly.pdbx_strand_id
1 'polypeptide(L)'
;ARDVRMELITKSGKTIVLKQKVSLLDREVIDSMFMSKKALLDFYEKEIEDAHKTGVMFSLHVKATMMKVSHPIVFGHCVKIFYKDAFAKHAKTFEELGVNVNNGMVDLYNKIEALPQSKRDEIKRDLHACHEGRPELAMVDSAKGITNFHSPNDVIVDASMPAMIRNGGKMWGADGRLKDVKAVMPESTFARIYQEMINFCKWHGNFDPRTMGTVPNVGLMAQQAEEYGSHD
;
A
#
# COMPACT_ATOMS: atom_id res chain seq x y z
N ALA A 1 7.66 -15.95 31.06
CA ALA A 1 7.25 -14.82 30.22
C ALA A 1 7.58 -13.50 30.92
N ARG A 2 7.88 -12.47 30.17
CA ARG A 2 8.13 -11.11 30.66
C ARG A 2 7.32 -10.13 29.82
N ASP A 3 6.88 -9.05 30.45
CA ASP A 3 6.23 -7.96 29.74
C ASP A 3 7.26 -7.10 29.01
N VAL A 4 6.85 -6.45 27.94
CA VAL A 4 7.65 -5.43 27.23
C VAL A 4 6.96 -4.07 27.31
N ARG A 5 7.74 -3.00 27.11
CA ARG A 5 7.27 -1.63 27.07
C ARG A 5 7.73 -0.98 25.77
N MET A 6 6.87 -0.20 25.15
CA MET A 6 7.20 0.55 23.93
C MET A 6 7.54 1.99 24.30
N GLU A 7 8.71 2.46 23.85
CA GLU A 7 9.19 3.80 24.11
C GLU A 7 9.69 4.47 22.83
N LEU A 8 9.43 5.76 22.71
CA LEU A 8 10.05 6.62 21.71
C LEU A 8 11.13 7.47 22.38
N ILE A 9 12.37 7.29 21.97
CA ILE A 9 13.48 8.15 22.36
C ILE A 9 13.66 9.22 21.26
N THR A 10 13.38 10.47 21.62
CA THR A 10 13.52 11.59 20.68
C THR A 10 14.97 11.95 20.43
N LYS A 11 15.24 12.74 19.38
CA LYS A 11 16.58 13.25 19.11
C LYS A 11 17.17 14.08 20.24
N SER A 12 16.33 14.70 21.10
CA SER A 12 16.75 15.45 22.28
C SER A 12 16.98 14.58 23.52
N GLY A 13 16.89 13.26 23.39
CA GLY A 13 17.04 12.31 24.50
C GLY A 13 15.80 12.16 25.37
N LYS A 14 14.69 12.85 25.08
CA LYS A 14 13.45 12.70 25.83
C LYS A 14 12.81 11.34 25.53
N THR A 15 12.49 10.58 26.57
CA THR A 15 11.75 9.32 26.48
C THR A 15 10.25 9.58 26.59
N ILE A 16 9.47 9.08 25.64
CA ILE A 16 8.02 9.10 25.64
C ILE A 16 7.54 7.66 25.66
N VAL A 17 6.81 7.27 26.69
CA VAL A 17 6.23 5.93 26.80
C VAL A 17 5.01 5.87 25.90
N LEU A 18 5.05 5.09 24.83
CA LEU A 18 3.94 4.88 23.91
C LEU A 18 2.97 3.84 24.44
N LYS A 19 3.52 2.76 25.02
CA LYS A 19 2.74 1.71 25.68
C LYS A 19 3.50 1.20 26.90
N GLN A 20 2.87 1.30 28.05
CA GLN A 20 3.51 0.98 29.34
C GLN A 20 3.76 -0.50 29.50
N LYS A 21 2.86 -1.33 28.96
CA LYS A 21 2.92 -2.77 29.11
C LYS A 21 2.29 -3.48 27.92
N VAL A 22 3.01 -4.43 27.38
CA VAL A 22 2.52 -5.46 26.45
C VAL A 22 2.85 -6.80 27.10
N SER A 23 1.82 -7.53 27.50
CA SER A 23 2.00 -8.83 28.14
C SER A 23 2.34 -9.89 27.10
N LEU A 24 3.33 -10.69 27.38
CA LEU A 24 3.77 -11.79 26.53
C LEU A 24 3.40 -13.13 27.15
N LEU A 25 2.97 -14.07 26.32
CA LEU A 25 2.76 -15.46 26.68
C LEU A 25 4.12 -16.17 26.87
N ASP A 26 4.09 -17.33 27.52
CA ASP A 26 5.30 -18.14 27.61
C ASP A 26 5.72 -18.63 26.23
N ARG A 27 7.01 -18.47 25.92
CA ARG A 27 7.61 -18.79 24.61
C ARG A 27 7.06 -18.00 23.42
N GLU A 28 6.31 -16.93 23.65
CA GLU A 28 5.87 -16.05 22.58
C GLU A 28 7.08 -15.33 21.95
N VAL A 29 7.13 -15.36 20.62
CA VAL A 29 8.13 -14.62 19.86
C VAL A 29 7.63 -13.21 19.61
N ILE A 30 8.43 -12.21 19.95
CA ILE A 30 8.16 -10.81 19.66
C ILE A 30 9.24 -10.26 18.73
N ASP A 31 8.82 -9.49 17.76
CA ASP A 31 9.69 -8.77 16.84
C ASP A 31 9.17 -7.35 16.66
N SER A 32 10.00 -6.49 16.08
CA SER A 32 9.64 -5.13 15.71
C SER A 32 10.14 -4.80 14.32
N MET A 33 9.34 -4.06 13.57
CA MET A 33 9.68 -3.60 12.22
C MET A 33 10.04 -2.12 12.24
N PHE A 34 10.91 -1.76 11.32
CA PHE A 34 11.29 -0.37 11.05
C PHE A 34 11.16 -0.09 9.56
N MET A 35 10.53 1.04 9.23
CA MET A 35 10.46 1.54 7.86
C MET A 35 10.97 2.99 7.81
N SER A 36 12.00 3.23 7.01
CA SER A 36 12.50 4.58 6.77
C SER A 36 11.58 5.31 5.79
N LYS A 37 10.92 6.36 6.23
CA LYS A 37 10.10 7.21 5.36
C LYS A 37 10.90 7.72 4.15
N LYS A 38 12.14 8.18 4.37
CA LYS A 38 13.00 8.68 3.27
C LYS A 38 13.22 7.57 2.23
N ALA A 39 13.65 6.39 2.67
CA ALA A 39 13.89 5.27 1.76
C ALA A 39 12.61 4.83 1.02
N LEU A 40 11.45 4.89 1.68
CA LEU A 40 10.16 4.60 1.08
C LEU A 40 9.80 5.59 -0.04
N LEU A 41 10.00 6.89 0.19
CA LEU A 41 9.72 7.92 -0.82
C LEU A 41 10.66 7.78 -2.03
N ASP A 42 11.96 7.59 -1.78
CA ASP A 42 12.97 7.36 -2.83
C ASP A 42 12.64 6.10 -3.65
N PHE A 43 12.19 5.04 -2.99
CA PHE A 43 11.74 3.80 -3.61
C PHE A 43 10.53 4.04 -4.54
N TYR A 44 9.50 4.73 -4.08
CA TYR A 44 8.32 4.99 -4.90
C TYR A 44 8.64 5.84 -6.14
N GLU A 45 9.42 6.89 -6.00
CA GLU A 45 9.82 7.72 -7.14
C GLU A 45 10.54 6.87 -8.19
N LYS A 46 11.49 6.03 -7.75
CA LYS A 46 12.24 5.12 -8.61
C LYS A 46 11.35 4.09 -9.32
N GLU A 47 10.44 3.43 -8.57
CA GLU A 47 9.63 2.35 -9.14
C GLU A 47 8.52 2.88 -10.06
N ILE A 48 7.97 4.07 -9.80
CA ILE A 48 7.05 4.77 -10.70
C ILE A 48 7.77 5.18 -11.99
N GLU A 49 8.96 5.75 -11.87
CA GLU A 49 9.77 6.15 -13.05
C GLU A 49 10.16 4.93 -13.90
N ASP A 50 10.57 3.83 -13.28
CA ASP A 50 10.92 2.60 -13.97
C ASP A 50 9.72 1.98 -14.69
N ALA A 51 8.54 1.95 -14.06
CA ALA A 51 7.32 1.49 -14.71
C ALA A 51 6.98 2.35 -15.94
N HIS A 52 7.13 3.67 -15.83
CA HIS A 52 6.91 4.58 -16.97
C HIS A 52 7.91 4.31 -18.11
N LYS A 53 9.21 4.20 -17.81
CA LYS A 53 10.26 3.93 -18.79
C LYS A 53 10.13 2.58 -19.49
N THR A 54 9.67 1.59 -18.75
CA THR A 54 9.48 0.22 -19.31
C THR A 54 8.13 0.02 -20.00
N GLY A 55 7.24 1.02 -19.91
CA GLY A 55 5.93 0.99 -20.57
C GLY A 55 4.95 0.00 -19.95
N VAL A 56 5.14 -0.35 -18.67
CA VAL A 56 4.21 -1.22 -17.94
C VAL A 56 3.34 -0.40 -16.97
N MET A 57 2.15 -0.91 -16.67
CA MET A 57 1.30 -0.29 -15.65
C MET A 57 1.94 -0.35 -14.27
N PHE A 58 1.50 0.53 -13.38
CA PHE A 58 1.89 0.54 -11.98
C PHE A 58 0.73 0.10 -11.09
N SER A 59 1.02 -0.72 -10.10
CA SER A 59 0.06 -1.17 -9.09
C SER A 59 0.72 -1.26 -7.72
N LEU A 60 0.10 -0.64 -6.72
CA LEU A 60 0.53 -0.71 -5.33
C LEU A 60 -0.32 -1.75 -4.59
N HIS A 61 0.33 -2.60 -3.81
CA HIS A 61 -0.33 -3.63 -3.01
C HIS A 61 0.06 -3.50 -1.54
N VAL A 62 -0.92 -3.39 -0.67
CA VAL A 62 -0.74 -3.17 0.78
C VAL A 62 -1.64 -4.10 1.59
N LYS A 63 -1.45 -4.15 2.89
CA LYS A 63 -2.25 -4.94 3.83
C LYS A 63 -3.05 -4.05 4.79
N ALA A 64 -3.72 -3.02 4.26
CA ALA A 64 -4.37 -1.98 5.06
C ALA A 64 -5.57 -2.47 5.89
N THR A 65 -6.16 -3.60 5.55
CA THR A 65 -7.26 -4.21 6.33
C THR A 65 -6.79 -4.79 7.65
N MET A 66 -5.54 -5.22 7.74
CA MET A 66 -4.92 -5.75 8.93
C MET A 66 -3.95 -4.74 9.53
N MET A 67 -3.04 -4.18 8.74
CA MET A 67 -2.13 -3.10 9.11
C MET A 67 -2.84 -1.75 9.00
N LYS A 68 -3.80 -1.49 9.91
CA LYS A 68 -4.76 -0.36 9.81
C LYS A 68 -4.15 1.02 10.04
N VAL A 69 -2.94 1.09 10.60
CA VAL A 69 -2.23 2.35 10.86
C VAL A 69 -1.09 2.55 9.87
N SER A 70 -0.17 1.61 9.78
CA SER A 70 1.05 1.75 8.96
C SER A 70 0.75 1.72 7.46
N HIS A 71 -0.05 0.79 6.97
CA HIS A 71 -0.26 0.62 5.54
C HIS A 71 -1.08 1.72 4.87
N PRO A 72 -2.11 2.33 5.48
CA PRO A 72 -2.71 3.55 4.94
C PRO A 72 -1.71 4.71 4.80
N ILE A 73 -0.79 4.88 5.75
CA ILE A 73 0.27 5.89 5.68
C ILE A 73 1.24 5.58 4.53
N VAL A 74 1.67 4.34 4.42
CA VAL A 74 2.53 3.84 3.32
C VAL A 74 1.87 4.07 1.97
N PHE A 75 0.59 3.75 1.85
CA PHE A 75 -0.23 4.00 0.66
C PHE A 75 -0.34 5.50 0.33
N GLY A 76 -0.67 6.33 1.31
CA GLY A 76 -0.79 7.79 1.12
C GLY A 76 0.50 8.45 0.65
N HIS A 77 1.65 7.94 1.07
CA HIS A 77 2.93 8.40 0.55
C HIS A 77 3.10 8.11 -0.94
N CYS A 78 2.68 6.94 -1.42
CA CYS A 78 2.72 6.61 -2.83
C CYS A 78 1.81 7.53 -3.66
N VAL A 79 0.58 7.77 -3.20
CA VAL A 79 -0.36 8.69 -3.82
C VAL A 79 0.24 10.09 -3.94
N LYS A 80 0.86 10.61 -2.86
CA LYS A 80 1.51 11.93 -2.89
C LYS A 80 2.68 12.02 -3.85
N ILE A 81 3.46 10.96 -4.00
CA ILE A 81 4.56 10.91 -4.97
C ILE A 81 4.02 10.91 -6.40
N PHE A 82 3.00 10.11 -6.67
CA PHE A 82 2.41 10.02 -8.00
C PHE A 82 1.80 11.35 -8.46
N TYR A 83 1.07 12.03 -7.58
CA TYR A 83 0.38 13.31 -7.86
C TYR A 83 1.12 14.52 -7.30
N LYS A 84 2.45 14.47 -7.15
CA LYS A 84 3.24 15.47 -6.43
C LYS A 84 3.02 16.90 -6.92
N ASP A 85 2.87 17.09 -8.23
CA ASP A 85 2.73 18.43 -8.84
C ASP A 85 1.37 19.04 -8.50
N ALA A 86 0.29 18.27 -8.59
CA ALA A 86 -1.05 18.70 -8.18
C ALA A 86 -1.12 18.96 -6.66
N PHE A 87 -0.50 18.10 -5.85
CA PHE A 87 -0.45 18.30 -4.39
C PHE A 87 0.36 19.54 -4.00
N ALA A 88 1.44 19.85 -4.72
CA ALA A 88 2.22 21.07 -4.49
C ALA A 88 1.41 22.32 -4.88
N LYS A 89 0.76 22.31 -6.05
CA LYS A 89 -0.04 23.44 -6.54
C LYS A 89 -1.25 23.75 -5.66
N HIS A 90 -1.93 22.74 -5.16
CA HIS A 90 -3.17 22.88 -4.38
C HIS A 90 -2.99 22.63 -2.89
N ALA A 91 -1.76 22.67 -2.36
CA ALA A 91 -1.43 22.30 -0.99
C ALA A 91 -2.32 22.97 0.05
N LYS A 92 -2.48 24.31 -0.04
CA LYS A 92 -3.31 25.09 0.88
C LYS A 92 -4.80 24.67 0.81
N THR A 93 -5.34 24.49 -0.38
CA THR A 93 -6.74 24.07 -0.57
C THR A 93 -6.98 22.67 0.02
N PHE A 94 -6.06 21.74 -0.19
CA PHE A 94 -6.16 20.38 0.35
C PHE A 94 -6.02 20.36 1.87
N GLU A 95 -5.19 21.22 2.44
CA GLU A 95 -5.06 21.38 3.89
C GLU A 95 -6.36 21.95 4.49
N GLU A 96 -6.91 23.01 3.92
CA GLU A 96 -8.16 23.65 4.36
C GLU A 96 -9.35 22.67 4.30
N LEU A 97 -9.42 21.84 3.27
CA LEU A 97 -10.42 20.78 3.14
C LEU A 97 -10.15 19.56 4.03
N GLY A 98 -8.99 19.49 4.65
CA GLY A 98 -8.57 18.34 5.46
C GLY A 98 -8.40 17.05 4.63
N VAL A 99 -7.92 17.15 3.38
CA VAL A 99 -7.69 15.98 2.52
C VAL A 99 -6.70 15.02 3.17
N ASN A 100 -7.10 13.76 3.31
CA ASN A 100 -6.26 12.71 3.86
C ASN A 100 -6.03 11.59 2.84
N VAL A 101 -4.92 11.64 2.15
CA VAL A 101 -4.56 10.64 1.12
C VAL A 101 -4.31 9.24 1.67
N ASN A 102 -4.19 9.08 2.98
CA ASN A 102 -4.13 7.76 3.60
C ASN A 102 -5.44 6.98 3.40
N ASN A 103 -6.53 7.69 3.11
CA ASN A 103 -7.82 7.12 2.73
C ASN A 103 -7.96 6.91 1.20
N GLY A 104 -6.96 7.32 0.42
CA GLY A 104 -6.95 7.23 -1.03
C GLY A 104 -7.52 8.45 -1.75
N MET A 105 -7.57 8.36 -3.08
CA MET A 105 -8.09 9.44 -3.93
C MET A 105 -9.59 9.68 -3.74
N VAL A 106 -10.32 8.69 -3.24
CA VAL A 106 -11.75 8.86 -2.91
C VAL A 106 -11.97 9.97 -1.87
N ASP A 107 -11.08 10.08 -0.88
CA ASP A 107 -11.17 11.15 0.13
C ASP A 107 -10.98 12.54 -0.51
N LEU A 108 -10.00 12.66 -1.42
CA LEU A 108 -9.77 13.90 -2.15
C LEU A 108 -10.97 14.27 -3.02
N TYR A 109 -11.47 13.34 -3.84
CA TYR A 109 -12.60 13.61 -4.73
C TYR A 109 -13.86 14.01 -3.96
N ASN A 110 -14.16 13.35 -2.84
CA ASN A 110 -15.31 13.69 -2.01
C ASN A 110 -15.18 15.11 -1.40
N LYS A 111 -14.00 15.48 -0.94
CA LYS A 111 -13.77 16.77 -0.27
C LYS A 111 -13.77 17.95 -1.22
N ILE A 112 -13.25 17.79 -2.42
CA ILE A 112 -13.29 18.88 -3.40
C ILE A 112 -14.71 19.19 -3.89
N GLU A 113 -15.70 18.32 -3.68
CA GLU A 113 -17.10 18.60 -4.03
C GLU A 113 -17.67 19.80 -3.25
N ALA A 114 -17.09 20.18 -2.11
CA ALA A 114 -17.44 21.40 -1.38
C ALA A 114 -16.97 22.71 -2.07
N LEU A 115 -16.11 22.62 -3.09
CA LEU A 115 -15.56 23.76 -3.81
C LEU A 115 -16.47 24.21 -4.96
N PRO A 116 -16.37 25.48 -5.41
CA PRO A 116 -17.00 25.94 -6.65
C PRO A 116 -16.56 25.09 -7.86
N GLN A 117 -17.46 24.91 -8.83
CA GLN A 117 -17.23 24.07 -10.01
C GLN A 117 -15.90 24.39 -10.74
N SER A 118 -15.61 25.66 -10.96
CA SER A 118 -14.37 26.09 -11.65
C SER A 118 -13.11 25.61 -10.93
N LYS A 119 -13.13 25.63 -9.59
CA LYS A 119 -11.98 25.16 -8.79
C LYS A 119 -11.87 23.65 -8.79
N ARG A 120 -13.00 22.93 -8.74
CA ARG A 120 -13.00 21.47 -8.90
C ARG A 120 -12.42 21.06 -10.24
N ASP A 121 -12.84 21.71 -11.32
CA ASP A 121 -12.37 21.40 -12.67
C ASP A 121 -10.89 21.71 -12.85
N GLU A 122 -10.39 22.79 -12.23
CA GLU A 122 -8.97 23.08 -12.18
C GLU A 122 -8.19 21.94 -11.51
N ILE A 123 -8.59 21.54 -10.31
CA ILE A 123 -7.94 20.44 -9.56
C ILE A 123 -7.99 19.14 -10.36
N LYS A 124 -9.13 18.79 -10.93
CA LYS A 124 -9.28 17.57 -11.74
C LYS A 124 -8.37 17.58 -12.97
N ARG A 125 -8.21 18.71 -13.65
CA ARG A 125 -7.27 18.85 -14.77
C ARG A 125 -5.82 18.68 -14.33
N ASP A 126 -5.42 19.29 -13.21
CA ASP A 126 -4.05 19.16 -12.71
C ASP A 126 -3.72 17.74 -12.24
N LEU A 127 -4.67 17.05 -11.62
CA LEU A 127 -4.54 15.63 -11.29
C LEU A 127 -4.40 14.78 -12.55
N HIS A 128 -5.20 15.07 -13.58
CA HIS A 128 -5.11 14.37 -14.86
C HIS A 128 -3.76 14.61 -15.54
N ALA A 129 -3.25 15.85 -15.54
CA ALA A 129 -1.95 16.17 -16.11
C ALA A 129 -0.78 15.40 -15.46
N CYS A 130 -0.92 15.01 -14.19
CA CYS A 130 0.10 14.17 -13.55
C CYS A 130 0.29 12.80 -14.23
N HIS A 131 -0.71 12.31 -14.96
CA HIS A 131 -0.60 11.03 -15.68
C HIS A 131 0.25 11.11 -16.94
N GLU A 132 0.44 12.28 -17.55
CA GLU A 132 1.21 12.44 -18.80
C GLU A 132 2.69 12.02 -18.66
N GLY A 133 3.27 12.21 -17.48
CA GLY A 133 4.66 11.84 -17.17
C GLY A 133 4.79 10.62 -16.25
N ARG A 134 3.73 9.82 -16.09
CA ARG A 134 3.67 8.69 -15.17
C ARG A 134 3.15 7.43 -15.87
N PRO A 135 3.39 6.23 -15.31
CA PRO A 135 2.82 5.01 -15.87
C PRO A 135 1.29 5.02 -15.74
N GLU A 136 0.61 4.28 -16.60
CA GLU A 136 -0.80 3.97 -16.42
C GLU A 136 -0.99 3.22 -15.10
N LEU A 137 -2.03 3.57 -14.35
CA LEU A 137 -2.39 2.86 -13.12
C LEU A 137 -3.24 1.63 -13.43
N ALA A 138 -2.96 0.53 -12.75
CA ALA A 138 -3.84 -0.62 -12.76
C ALA A 138 -5.22 -0.25 -12.20
N MET A 139 -6.27 -0.86 -12.76
CA MET A 139 -7.64 -0.59 -12.36
C MET A 139 -8.13 -1.62 -11.36
N VAL A 140 -8.89 -1.15 -10.39
CA VAL A 140 -9.71 -1.99 -9.50
C VAL A 140 -11.05 -2.29 -10.18
N ASP A 141 -11.64 -1.27 -10.80
CA ASP A 141 -12.86 -1.41 -11.60
C ASP A 141 -12.77 -0.48 -12.82
N SER A 142 -12.45 -1.07 -13.97
CA SER A 142 -12.29 -0.32 -15.22
C SER A 142 -13.60 0.32 -15.70
N ALA A 143 -14.74 -0.35 -15.47
CA ALA A 143 -16.03 0.17 -15.90
C ALA A 143 -16.45 1.43 -15.13
N LYS A 144 -16.02 1.54 -13.89
CA LYS A 144 -16.28 2.72 -13.03
C LYS A 144 -15.13 3.72 -12.99
N GLY A 145 -14.02 3.45 -13.68
CA GLY A 145 -12.84 4.31 -13.62
C GLY A 145 -12.11 4.30 -12.27
N ILE A 146 -12.29 3.24 -11.47
CA ILE A 146 -11.66 3.10 -10.15
C ILE A 146 -10.25 2.55 -10.33
N THR A 147 -9.26 3.40 -10.03
CA THR A 147 -7.84 3.04 -10.11
C THR A 147 -7.35 2.36 -8.83
N ASN A 148 -6.17 1.77 -8.91
CA ASN A 148 -5.42 1.24 -7.78
C ASN A 148 -5.21 2.25 -6.62
N PHE A 149 -5.26 3.57 -6.89
CA PHE A 149 -5.11 4.61 -5.87
C PHE A 149 -6.43 5.13 -5.27
N HIS A 150 -7.55 4.51 -5.60
CA HIS A 150 -8.84 4.93 -5.08
C HIS A 150 -8.92 4.81 -3.56
N SER A 151 -8.62 3.64 -3.01
CA SER A 151 -8.60 3.38 -1.57
C SER A 151 -7.56 2.30 -1.22
N PRO A 152 -6.87 2.41 -0.07
CA PRO A 152 -5.96 1.35 0.37
C PRO A 152 -6.65 0.01 0.63
N ASN A 153 -7.96 0.02 0.90
CA ASN A 153 -8.75 -1.20 1.11
C ASN A 153 -9.07 -1.94 -0.20
N ASP A 154 -8.93 -1.30 -1.35
CA ASP A 154 -9.18 -1.92 -2.66
C ASP A 154 -7.99 -2.76 -3.15
N VAL A 155 -6.83 -2.62 -2.53
CA VAL A 155 -5.54 -3.18 -2.98
C VAL A 155 -4.92 -4.11 -1.94
N ILE A 156 -5.74 -4.92 -1.33
CA ILE A 156 -5.32 -5.89 -0.31
C ILE A 156 -4.44 -6.95 -0.94
N VAL A 157 -3.19 -7.04 -0.49
CA VAL A 157 -2.16 -7.92 -1.05
C VAL A 157 -2.58 -9.39 -1.14
N ASP A 158 -3.36 -9.89 -0.18
CA ASP A 158 -3.81 -11.30 -0.13
C ASP A 158 -4.76 -11.66 -1.27
N ALA A 159 -5.48 -10.69 -1.82
CA ALA A 159 -6.41 -10.89 -2.92
C ALA A 159 -5.83 -10.41 -4.26
N SER A 160 -5.22 -9.24 -4.28
CA SER A 160 -4.75 -8.59 -5.50
C SER A 160 -3.52 -9.27 -6.09
N MET A 161 -2.58 -9.73 -5.27
CA MET A 161 -1.38 -10.42 -5.76
C MET A 161 -1.67 -11.82 -6.34
N PRO A 162 -2.43 -12.71 -5.69
CA PRO A 162 -2.83 -13.97 -6.31
C PRO A 162 -3.60 -13.79 -7.62
N ALA A 163 -4.48 -12.78 -7.71
CA ALA A 163 -5.21 -12.49 -8.94
C ALA A 163 -4.26 -12.09 -10.08
N MET A 164 -3.31 -11.18 -9.80
CA MET A 164 -2.29 -10.77 -10.76
C MET A 164 -1.42 -11.97 -11.20
N ILE A 165 -0.96 -12.80 -10.28
CA ILE A 165 -0.12 -13.96 -10.58
C ILE A 165 -0.88 -14.95 -11.47
N ARG A 166 -2.16 -15.25 -11.18
CA ARG A 166 -3.01 -16.11 -12.02
C ARG A 166 -3.22 -15.54 -13.43
N ASN A 167 -3.20 -14.23 -13.58
CA ASN A 167 -3.29 -13.55 -14.87
C ASN A 167 -1.92 -13.41 -15.58
N GLY A 168 -0.90 -14.15 -15.14
CA GLY A 168 0.43 -14.12 -15.76
C GLY A 168 1.20 -12.82 -15.56
N GLY A 169 1.01 -12.13 -14.44
CA GLY A 169 1.65 -10.85 -14.15
C GLY A 169 0.92 -9.65 -14.77
N LYS A 170 -0.38 -9.79 -15.05
CA LYS A 170 -1.19 -8.76 -15.69
C LYS A 170 -2.34 -8.29 -14.80
N MET A 171 -2.71 -7.04 -14.99
CA MET A 171 -3.89 -6.44 -14.39
C MET A 171 -4.71 -5.68 -15.44
N TRP A 172 -5.92 -5.29 -15.07
CA TRP A 172 -6.81 -4.54 -15.97
C TRP A 172 -6.34 -3.09 -16.11
N GLY A 173 -6.26 -2.62 -17.37
CA GLY A 173 -6.05 -1.21 -17.68
C GLY A 173 -7.37 -0.44 -17.78
N ALA A 174 -7.27 0.87 -17.98
CA ALA A 174 -8.44 1.75 -18.13
C ALA A 174 -9.30 1.41 -19.36
N ASP A 175 -8.70 0.81 -20.39
CA ASP A 175 -9.37 0.33 -21.59
C ASP A 175 -10.07 -1.04 -21.42
N GLY A 176 -10.07 -1.61 -20.22
CA GLY A 176 -10.66 -2.91 -19.91
C GLY A 176 -9.85 -4.11 -20.45
N ARG A 177 -8.58 -3.92 -20.80
CA ARG A 177 -7.69 -4.99 -21.26
C ARG A 177 -6.67 -5.37 -20.22
N LEU A 178 -6.25 -6.63 -20.23
CA LEU A 178 -5.14 -7.11 -19.41
C LEU A 178 -3.81 -6.64 -20.00
N LYS A 179 -3.02 -5.95 -19.20
CA LYS A 179 -1.70 -5.41 -19.56
C LYS A 179 -0.66 -5.83 -18.53
N ASP A 180 0.60 -5.86 -18.94
CA ASP A 180 1.72 -6.09 -18.04
C ASP A 180 1.78 -5.00 -16.97
N VAL A 181 2.08 -5.40 -15.74
CA VAL A 181 2.04 -4.51 -14.60
C VAL A 181 3.25 -4.71 -13.71
N LYS A 182 3.79 -3.61 -13.21
CA LYS A 182 4.73 -3.60 -12.12
C LYS A 182 3.96 -3.55 -10.80
N ALA A 183 3.89 -4.70 -10.12
CA ALA A 183 3.28 -4.81 -8.81
C ALA A 183 4.29 -4.43 -7.74
N VAL A 184 3.99 -3.38 -6.98
CA VAL A 184 4.86 -2.84 -5.94
C VAL A 184 4.28 -3.18 -4.57
N MET A 185 5.07 -3.88 -3.78
CA MET A 185 4.81 -4.19 -2.38
C MET A 185 5.92 -3.53 -1.55
N PRO A 186 5.66 -2.40 -0.90
CA PRO A 186 6.70 -1.62 -0.21
C PRO A 186 7.13 -2.23 1.13
N GLU A 187 6.63 -3.40 1.43
CA GLU A 187 6.92 -4.15 2.63
C GLU A 187 7.59 -5.48 2.25
N SER A 188 8.86 -5.65 2.65
CA SER A 188 9.73 -6.75 2.19
C SER A 188 9.25 -8.14 2.62
N THR A 189 8.51 -8.24 3.72
CA THR A 189 7.96 -9.52 4.21
C THR A 189 6.98 -10.10 3.20
N PHE A 190 6.03 -9.31 2.73
CA PHE A 190 5.07 -9.76 1.72
C PHE A 190 5.73 -10.02 0.37
N ALA A 191 6.60 -9.12 -0.08
CA ALA A 191 7.28 -9.26 -1.38
C ALA A 191 8.09 -10.57 -1.46
N ARG A 192 8.82 -10.92 -0.40
CA ARG A 192 9.61 -12.15 -0.35
C ARG A 192 8.76 -13.42 -0.40
N ILE A 193 7.65 -13.45 0.32
CA ILE A 193 6.73 -14.60 0.31
C ILE A 193 6.26 -14.88 -1.12
N TYR A 194 5.80 -13.88 -1.85
CA TYR A 194 5.37 -14.05 -3.23
C TYR A 194 6.52 -14.47 -4.16
N GLN A 195 7.69 -13.91 -3.97
CA GLN A 195 8.87 -14.30 -4.76
C GLN A 195 9.23 -15.79 -4.54
N GLU A 196 9.23 -16.25 -3.29
CA GLU A 196 9.53 -17.64 -2.98
C GLU A 196 8.45 -18.60 -3.51
N MET A 197 7.19 -18.22 -3.42
CA MET A 197 6.10 -19.00 -4.03
C MET A 197 6.26 -19.14 -5.55
N ILE A 198 6.61 -18.07 -6.23
CA ILE A 198 6.85 -18.07 -7.68
C ILE A 198 8.06 -18.97 -8.02
N ASN A 199 9.14 -18.84 -7.27
CA ASN A 199 10.34 -19.66 -7.45
C ASN A 199 10.03 -21.16 -7.24
N PHE A 200 9.30 -21.48 -6.18
CA PHE A 200 8.86 -22.84 -5.90
C PHE A 200 8.04 -23.41 -7.07
N CYS A 201 7.06 -22.67 -7.54
CA CYS A 201 6.22 -23.12 -8.67
C CYS A 201 7.01 -23.29 -9.97
N LYS A 202 8.03 -22.48 -10.21
CA LYS A 202 8.93 -22.66 -11.37
C LYS A 202 9.70 -23.96 -11.34
N TRP A 203 10.08 -24.43 -10.16
CA TRP A 203 10.91 -25.64 -10.00
C TRP A 203 10.09 -26.91 -9.83
N HIS A 204 8.94 -26.81 -9.17
CA HIS A 204 8.15 -27.97 -8.73
C HIS A 204 6.76 -28.06 -9.38
N GLY A 205 6.35 -27.05 -10.14
CA GLY A 205 4.99 -26.95 -10.67
C GLY A 205 4.02 -26.33 -9.64
N ASN A 206 2.75 -26.35 -10.00
CA ASN A 206 1.70 -25.79 -9.15
C ASN A 206 1.57 -26.57 -7.85
N PHE A 207 1.15 -25.86 -6.78
CA PHE A 207 0.73 -26.50 -5.53
C PHE A 207 -0.47 -27.41 -5.76
N ASP A 208 -0.42 -28.62 -5.22
CA ASP A 208 -1.55 -29.54 -5.19
C ASP A 208 -2.10 -29.64 -3.76
N PRO A 209 -3.30 -29.09 -3.48
CA PRO A 209 -3.88 -29.13 -2.15
C PRO A 209 -4.05 -30.54 -1.58
N ARG A 210 -4.10 -31.56 -2.44
CA ARG A 210 -4.25 -32.96 -2.01
C ARG A 210 -2.97 -33.55 -1.41
N THR A 211 -1.83 -32.96 -1.74
CA THR A 211 -0.50 -33.45 -1.34
C THR A 211 0.25 -32.50 -0.41
N MET A 212 -0.25 -31.30 -0.21
CA MET A 212 0.43 -30.25 0.60
C MET A 212 0.42 -30.55 2.10
N GLY A 213 -0.46 -31.41 2.56
CA GLY A 213 -0.72 -31.59 3.97
C GLY A 213 -1.42 -30.38 4.61
N THR A 214 -1.80 -30.55 5.85
CA THR A 214 -2.40 -29.47 6.65
C THR A 214 -1.53 -29.21 7.87
N VAL A 215 -1.20 -27.97 8.12
CA VAL A 215 -0.52 -27.59 9.37
C VAL A 215 -1.48 -26.69 10.15
N PRO A 216 -2.02 -27.16 11.27
CA PRO A 216 -2.92 -26.35 12.08
C PRO A 216 -2.18 -25.09 12.56
N ASN A 217 -2.82 -23.96 12.44
CA ASN A 217 -2.30 -22.66 12.85
C ASN A 217 -0.97 -22.22 12.20
N VAL A 218 -0.63 -22.73 11.06
CA VAL A 218 0.35 -22.08 10.21
C VAL A 218 -0.36 -20.99 9.42
N GLY A 219 -0.78 -20.01 10.11
CA GLY A 219 -1.16 -18.77 9.48
C GLY A 219 0.01 -17.80 9.59
N LEU A 220 0.12 -16.96 8.62
CA LEU A 220 0.85 -15.70 8.72
C LEU A 220 0.13 -14.74 9.70
N MET A 221 -0.76 -15.26 10.52
CA MET A 221 -1.54 -14.48 11.47
C MET A 221 -0.81 -14.51 12.80
N ALA A 222 -0.17 -13.42 13.14
CA ALA A 222 0.16 -13.15 14.52
C ALA A 222 -1.15 -13.14 15.32
N GLN A 223 -1.22 -13.91 16.38
CA GLN A 223 -2.37 -13.89 17.29
C GLN A 223 -2.53 -12.51 17.94
N GLN A 224 -1.42 -11.80 18.11
CA GLN A 224 -1.37 -10.42 18.56
C GLN A 224 -0.36 -9.67 17.70
N ALA A 225 -0.83 -8.93 16.73
CA ALA A 225 -0.03 -7.96 16.03
C ALA A 225 -0.41 -6.58 16.53
N GLU A 226 0.55 -5.87 17.11
CA GLU A 226 0.34 -4.53 17.58
C GLU A 226 1.12 -3.54 16.76
N GLU A 227 0.40 -2.67 16.10
CA GLU A 227 0.89 -1.37 15.65
C GLU A 227 0.57 -0.33 16.72
N TYR A 228 1.21 0.81 16.65
CA TYR A 228 0.74 1.95 17.44
C TYR A 228 -0.66 2.35 16.97
N GLY A 229 -1.66 2.03 17.76
CA GLY A 229 -3.07 2.11 17.38
C GLY A 229 -3.76 0.76 17.29
N SER A 230 -3.01 -0.34 17.41
CA SER A 230 -3.45 -1.73 17.47
C SER A 230 -4.32 -2.21 16.31
N HIS A 231 -4.17 -3.46 15.96
CA HIS A 231 -5.08 -4.17 15.07
C HIS A 231 -5.14 -5.64 15.47
N ASP A 232 -6.15 -6.32 15.03
CA ASP A 232 -6.35 -7.76 15.25
C ASP A 232 -5.54 -8.61 14.26
#